data_d1717670c28a51cf9cb85524bbffb55e
#
_entry.id   d1717670c28a51cf9cb85524bbffb55e
#
_cell.length_a   1.000
_cell.length_b   1.000
_cell.length_c   1.000
_cell.angle_alpha   90.00
_cell.angle_beta   90.00
_cell.angle_gamma   90.00
#
_symmetry.space_group_name_H-M   'P 1'
#
loop_
_entity.id
_entity.type
_entity.pdbx_description
1 polymer ?
#
loop_
_entity_poly.entity_id
_entity_poly.type
_entity_poly.pdbx_seq_one_letter_code
_entity_poly.pdbx_strand_id
1 'polypeptide(L)'
;MELIDSTANQCYQQAAELSGDLGEYHRAMELYQTVADWSLTSALTKYSVKEYWLRAALCSMAMGVSLIPHSQQESKADKQDLVTTNRLLQTFAQKDVTFPSTREAKFAHELMQACEEADVERYTAQIYQYDQVTKLDNWKTGVLLRIKKALEEDEGGLT
;
A
#
# COMPACT_ATOMS: atom_id res chain seq x y z
N MET A 1 -12.21 -24.65 -15.85
CA MET A 1 -11.20 -23.58 -15.95
C MET A 1 -11.42 -22.46 -14.94
N GLU A 2 -12.62 -21.90 -14.85
CA GLU A 2 -12.93 -20.81 -13.90
C GLU A 2 -12.75 -21.22 -12.43
N LEU A 3 -13.05 -22.45 -12.05
CA LEU A 3 -12.89 -22.94 -10.67
C LEU A 3 -11.42 -23.07 -10.26
N ILE A 4 -10.54 -23.44 -11.18
CA ILE A 4 -9.10 -23.55 -10.91
C ILE A 4 -8.51 -22.17 -10.73
N ASP A 5 -8.90 -21.23 -11.58
CA ASP A 5 -8.43 -19.84 -11.51
C ASP A 5 -8.89 -19.16 -10.21
N SER A 6 -10.13 -19.42 -9.78
CA SER A 6 -10.67 -18.89 -8.51
C SER A 6 -9.89 -19.44 -7.30
N THR A 7 -9.59 -20.74 -7.29
CA THR A 7 -8.82 -21.36 -6.22
C THR A 7 -7.39 -20.83 -6.17
N ALA A 8 -6.74 -20.71 -7.34
CA ALA A 8 -5.41 -20.14 -7.46
C ALA A 8 -5.41 -18.69 -6.95
N ASN A 9 -6.42 -17.89 -7.32
CA ASN A 9 -6.55 -16.52 -6.88
C ASN A 9 -6.64 -16.40 -5.35
N GLN A 10 -7.42 -17.29 -4.71
CA GLN A 10 -7.50 -17.36 -3.25
C GLN A 10 -6.14 -17.69 -2.61
N CYS A 11 -5.40 -18.63 -3.20
CA CYS A 11 -4.07 -18.99 -2.72
C CYS A 11 -3.10 -17.79 -2.82
N TYR A 12 -3.16 -17.05 -3.91
CA TYR A 12 -2.34 -15.85 -4.08
C TYR A 12 -2.73 -14.75 -3.08
N GLN A 13 -4.02 -14.58 -2.80
CA GLN A 13 -4.47 -13.64 -1.76
C GLN A 13 -3.92 -14.01 -0.39
N GLN A 14 -4.02 -15.27 -0.01
CA GLN A 14 -3.51 -15.76 1.27
C GLN A 14 -2.00 -15.61 1.37
N ALA A 15 -1.28 -15.93 0.29
CA ALA A 15 0.17 -15.75 0.22
C ALA A 15 0.56 -14.27 0.35
N ALA A 16 -0.21 -13.38 -0.27
CA ALA A 16 0.02 -11.92 -0.18
C ALA A 16 -0.19 -11.42 1.25
N GLU A 17 -1.29 -11.82 1.90
CA GLU A 17 -1.55 -11.45 3.30
C GLU A 17 -0.43 -11.92 4.22
N LEU A 18 -0.05 -13.19 4.09
CA LEU A 18 1.00 -13.77 4.92
C LEU A 18 2.34 -13.07 4.67
N SER A 19 2.67 -12.79 3.42
CA SER A 19 3.91 -12.08 3.08
C SER A 19 3.95 -10.70 3.73
N GLY A 20 2.84 -9.97 3.71
CA GLY A 20 2.73 -8.67 4.38
C GLY A 20 2.89 -8.78 5.89
N ASP A 21 2.28 -9.79 6.52
CA ASP A 21 2.40 -10.04 7.96
C ASP A 21 3.84 -10.37 8.36
N LEU A 22 4.57 -11.05 7.48
CA LEU A 22 5.98 -11.39 7.69
C LEU A 22 6.95 -10.25 7.36
N GLY A 23 6.46 -9.12 6.85
CA GLY A 23 7.29 -8.01 6.43
C GLY A 23 7.92 -8.17 5.05
N GLU A 24 7.52 -9.19 4.30
CA GLU A 24 7.97 -9.41 2.92
C GLU A 24 7.13 -8.57 1.95
N TYR A 25 7.27 -7.25 2.05
CA TYR A 25 6.38 -6.30 1.35
C TYR A 25 6.51 -6.33 -0.16
N HIS A 26 7.72 -6.54 -0.69
CA HIS A 26 7.93 -6.65 -2.13
C HIS A 26 7.11 -7.80 -2.72
N ARG A 27 7.20 -8.96 -2.07
CA ARG A 27 6.45 -10.16 -2.48
C ARG A 27 4.95 -9.94 -2.37
N ALA A 28 4.49 -9.37 -1.26
CA ALA A 28 3.08 -9.06 -1.06
C ALA A 28 2.56 -8.11 -2.14
N MET A 29 3.32 -7.06 -2.47
CA MET A 29 3.00 -6.09 -3.51
C MET A 29 2.82 -6.77 -4.88
N GLU A 30 3.74 -7.65 -5.26
CA GLU A 30 3.65 -8.37 -6.53
C GLU A 30 2.44 -9.30 -6.57
N LEU A 31 2.19 -10.03 -5.48
CA LEU A 31 1.07 -10.96 -5.39
C LEU A 31 -0.27 -10.23 -5.47
N TYR A 32 -0.43 -9.09 -4.78
CA TYR A 32 -1.67 -8.30 -4.87
C TYR A 32 -1.90 -7.75 -6.27
N GLN A 33 -0.84 -7.36 -6.99
CA GLN A 33 -0.98 -6.93 -8.40
C GLN A 33 -1.43 -8.09 -9.29
N THR A 34 -0.91 -9.29 -9.07
CA THR A 34 -1.33 -10.50 -9.81
C THR A 34 -2.81 -10.79 -9.56
N VAL A 35 -3.24 -10.74 -8.30
CA VAL A 35 -4.65 -10.94 -7.91
C VAL A 35 -5.54 -9.88 -8.57
N ALA A 36 -5.09 -8.63 -8.55
CA ALA A 36 -5.82 -7.53 -9.16
C ALA A 36 -5.96 -7.69 -10.68
N ASP A 37 -4.89 -8.09 -11.37
CA ASP A 37 -4.92 -8.30 -12.83
C ASP A 37 -5.94 -9.39 -13.21
N TRP A 38 -6.01 -10.47 -12.47
CA TRP A 38 -7.03 -11.50 -12.68
C TRP A 38 -8.44 -10.97 -12.40
N SER A 39 -8.58 -10.20 -11.34
CA SER A 39 -9.88 -9.65 -10.94
C SER A 39 -10.42 -8.64 -11.96
N LEU A 40 -9.56 -7.98 -12.73
CA LEU A 40 -9.96 -7.07 -13.82
C LEU A 40 -10.65 -7.81 -14.97
N THR A 41 -10.39 -9.10 -15.16
CA THR A 41 -10.90 -9.86 -16.31
C THR A 41 -12.37 -10.23 -16.18
N SER A 42 -12.96 -10.14 -14.99
CA SER A 42 -14.35 -10.52 -14.73
C SER A 42 -15.14 -9.36 -14.13
N ALA A 43 -16.34 -9.11 -14.64
CA ALA A 43 -17.25 -8.09 -14.11
C ALA A 43 -17.62 -8.35 -12.64
N LEU A 44 -17.65 -9.64 -12.21
CA LEU A 44 -17.99 -10.02 -10.84
C LEU A 44 -16.89 -9.67 -9.84
N THR A 45 -15.62 -9.74 -10.26
CA THR A 45 -14.46 -9.53 -9.39
C THR A 45 -13.84 -8.14 -9.55
N LYS A 46 -14.16 -7.43 -10.62
CA LYS A 46 -13.61 -6.11 -10.93
C LYS A 46 -13.83 -5.10 -9.78
N TYR A 47 -14.90 -5.22 -9.05
CA TYR A 47 -15.23 -4.37 -7.92
C TYR A 47 -14.16 -4.42 -6.81
N SER A 48 -13.52 -5.56 -6.63
CA SER A 48 -12.53 -5.78 -5.58
C SER A 48 -11.12 -5.28 -5.94
N VAL A 49 -10.88 -4.93 -7.19
CA VAL A 49 -9.54 -4.54 -7.69
C VAL A 49 -8.97 -3.35 -6.93
N LYS A 50 -9.78 -2.35 -6.64
CA LYS A 50 -9.36 -1.16 -5.90
C LYS A 50 -8.80 -1.49 -4.51
N GLU A 51 -9.34 -2.51 -3.86
CA GLU A 51 -8.87 -3.00 -2.57
C GLU A 51 -7.48 -3.64 -2.69
N TYR A 52 -7.27 -4.47 -3.70
CA TYR A 52 -5.98 -5.11 -3.94
C TYR A 52 -4.91 -4.08 -4.32
N TRP A 53 -5.28 -3.08 -5.11
CA TRP A 53 -4.37 -2.00 -5.47
C TRP A 53 -4.00 -1.13 -4.25
N LEU A 54 -4.96 -0.87 -3.36
CA LEU A 54 -4.67 -0.19 -2.10
C LEU A 54 -3.64 -0.98 -1.28
N ARG A 55 -3.84 -2.29 -1.13
CA ARG A 55 -2.92 -3.16 -0.39
C ARG A 55 -1.52 -3.16 -1.01
N ALA A 56 -1.44 -3.23 -2.34
CA ALA A 56 -0.16 -3.16 -3.05
C ALA A 56 0.54 -1.81 -2.80
N ALA A 57 -0.20 -0.71 -2.84
CA ALA A 57 0.34 0.62 -2.57
C ALA A 57 0.84 0.75 -1.12
N LEU A 58 0.12 0.21 -0.15
CA LEU A 58 0.54 0.21 1.26
C LEU A 58 1.84 -0.59 1.45
N CYS A 59 1.96 -1.74 0.79
CA CYS A 59 3.20 -2.53 0.83
C CYS A 59 4.39 -1.76 0.24
N SER A 60 4.16 -1.06 -0.87
CA SER A 60 5.17 -0.21 -1.49
C SER A 60 5.62 0.93 -0.56
N MET A 61 4.68 1.57 0.14
CA MET A 61 5.01 2.61 1.13
C MET A 61 5.81 2.04 2.29
N ALA A 62 5.43 0.86 2.79
CA ALA A 62 6.14 0.20 3.88
C ALA A 62 7.60 -0.10 3.50
N MET A 63 7.85 -0.53 2.24
CA MET A 63 9.21 -0.69 1.73
C MET A 63 9.96 0.63 1.68
N GLY A 64 9.33 1.67 1.15
CA GLY A 64 9.96 2.98 0.97
C GLY A 64 10.42 3.60 2.29
N VAL A 65 9.65 3.46 3.36
CA VAL A 65 10.01 4.02 4.66
C VAL A 65 10.92 3.12 5.49
N SER A 66 10.95 1.80 5.21
CA SER A 66 11.72 0.82 6.00
C SER A 66 13.14 0.60 5.47
N LEU A 67 13.40 0.89 4.19
CA LEU A 67 14.65 0.51 3.51
C LEU A 67 15.82 1.44 3.74
N ILE A 68 15.65 2.55 4.45
CA ILE A 68 16.74 3.49 4.72
C ILE A 68 17.24 3.31 6.15
N PRO A 69 18.37 2.59 6.36
CA PRO A 69 18.98 2.53 7.69
C PRO A 69 19.41 3.95 8.10
N HIS A 70 19.09 4.33 9.32
CA HIS A 70 19.44 5.63 9.90
C HIS A 70 20.92 6.00 9.75
N SER A 71 21.80 5.00 9.58
CA SER A 71 23.24 5.19 9.45
C SER A 71 23.74 5.61 8.06
N GLN A 72 22.86 5.65 7.05
CA GLN A 72 23.25 5.94 5.66
C GLN A 72 22.52 7.13 5.04
N GLN A 73 21.89 7.96 5.86
CA GLN A 73 21.16 9.14 5.39
C GLN A 73 22.12 10.31 5.15
N GLU A 74 22.87 10.28 4.08
CA GLU A 74 23.76 11.38 3.71
C GLU A 74 23.08 12.46 2.87
N SER A 75 21.90 12.20 2.27
CA SER A 75 21.20 13.21 1.49
C SER A 75 19.69 13.17 1.69
N LYS A 76 19.04 14.34 1.65
CA LYS A 76 17.58 14.46 1.69
C LYS A 76 16.88 13.74 0.53
N ALA A 77 17.59 13.45 -0.55
CA ALA A 77 17.06 12.77 -1.73
C ALA A 77 16.85 11.25 -1.49
N ASP A 78 17.56 10.67 -0.51
CA ASP A 78 17.45 9.25 -0.16
C ASP A 78 16.36 9.00 0.89
N LYS A 79 15.74 10.06 1.38
CA LYS A 79 14.68 9.99 2.36
C LYS A 79 13.37 9.56 1.70
N GLN A 80 13.10 8.28 1.70
CA GLN A 80 11.82 7.72 1.30
C GLN A 80 11.65 7.58 -0.21
N ASP A 81 12.06 6.43 -0.72
CA ASP A 81 11.78 6.08 -2.11
C ASP A 81 10.30 5.75 -2.29
N LEU A 82 9.47 6.79 -2.37
CA LEU A 82 8.06 6.68 -2.70
C LEU A 82 7.80 6.82 -4.20
N VAL A 83 8.86 6.87 -5.00
CA VAL A 83 8.78 6.86 -6.46
C VAL A 83 8.07 5.61 -6.96
N THR A 84 8.36 4.45 -6.36
CA THR A 84 7.68 3.19 -6.68
C THR A 84 6.19 3.27 -6.39
N THR A 85 5.80 3.83 -5.25
CA THR A 85 4.39 4.00 -4.89
C THR A 85 3.67 4.91 -5.88
N ASN A 86 4.27 6.04 -6.23
CA ASN A 86 3.69 6.96 -7.20
C ASN A 86 3.53 6.30 -8.58
N ARG A 87 4.55 5.56 -9.00
CA ARG A 87 4.52 4.81 -10.28
C ARG A 87 3.43 3.75 -10.28
N LEU A 88 3.23 3.04 -9.16
CA LEU A 88 2.15 2.07 -9.01
C LEU A 88 0.79 2.73 -9.17
N LEU A 89 0.55 3.84 -8.47
CA LEU A 89 -0.74 4.54 -8.53
C LEU A 89 -1.03 5.03 -9.95
N GLN A 90 -0.02 5.52 -10.67
CA GLN A 90 -0.14 5.91 -12.08
C GLN A 90 -0.48 4.71 -12.97
N THR A 91 0.19 3.58 -12.76
CA THR A 91 -0.08 2.34 -13.51
C THR A 91 -1.52 1.88 -13.29
N PHE A 92 -2.01 1.92 -12.05
CA PHE A 92 -3.39 1.53 -11.74
C PHE A 92 -4.40 2.47 -12.42
N ALA A 93 -4.12 3.77 -12.44
CA ALA A 93 -4.95 4.74 -13.14
C ALA A 93 -5.02 4.49 -14.66
N GLN A 94 -3.94 3.98 -15.25
CA GLN A 94 -3.91 3.60 -16.66
C GLN A 94 -4.71 2.32 -16.93
N LYS A 95 -4.69 1.36 -16.00
CA LYS A 95 -5.44 0.10 -16.12
C LYS A 95 -6.95 0.31 -15.92
N ASP A 96 -7.33 1.25 -15.05
CA ASP A 96 -8.73 1.61 -14.82
C ASP A 96 -8.81 3.12 -14.59
N VAL A 97 -9.40 3.83 -15.57
CA VAL A 97 -9.53 5.29 -15.55
C VAL A 97 -10.42 5.79 -14.40
N THR A 98 -11.25 4.93 -13.83
CA THR A 98 -12.11 5.28 -12.69
C THR A 98 -11.38 5.18 -11.35
N PHE A 99 -10.24 4.50 -11.30
CA PHE A 99 -9.51 4.28 -10.06
C PHE A 99 -9.13 5.58 -9.33
N PRO A 100 -8.62 6.62 -9.99
CA PRO A 100 -8.24 7.85 -9.27
C PRO A 100 -9.38 8.53 -8.52
N SER A 101 -10.62 8.29 -8.92
CA SER A 101 -11.79 8.87 -8.25
C SER A 101 -12.26 8.04 -7.05
N THR A 102 -11.72 6.85 -6.86
CA THR A 102 -12.09 5.98 -5.73
C THR A 102 -11.53 6.51 -4.41
N ARG A 103 -12.20 6.17 -3.31
CA ARG A 103 -11.73 6.51 -1.97
C ARG A 103 -10.39 5.85 -1.65
N GLU A 104 -10.19 4.63 -2.14
CA GLU A 104 -8.97 3.86 -1.97
C GLU A 104 -7.77 4.57 -2.61
N ALA A 105 -7.94 5.08 -3.83
CA ALA A 105 -6.89 5.82 -4.54
C ALA A 105 -6.55 7.14 -3.83
N LYS A 106 -7.57 7.87 -3.41
CA LYS A 106 -7.39 9.14 -2.69
C LYS A 106 -6.69 8.92 -1.36
N PHE A 107 -7.08 7.90 -0.64
CA PHE A 107 -6.46 7.52 0.62
C PHE A 107 -4.97 7.17 0.44
N ALA A 108 -4.66 6.30 -0.54
CA ALA A 108 -3.28 5.93 -0.84
C ALA A 108 -2.44 7.16 -1.21
N HIS A 109 -2.97 8.06 -2.03
CA HIS A 109 -2.28 9.27 -2.45
C HIS A 109 -2.00 10.22 -1.27
N GLU A 110 -2.99 10.44 -0.40
CA GLU A 110 -2.82 11.29 0.79
C GLU A 110 -1.81 10.70 1.76
N LEU A 111 -1.83 9.38 1.97
CA LEU A 111 -0.83 8.73 2.81
C LEU A 111 0.57 8.85 2.22
N MET A 112 0.70 8.67 0.91
CA MET A 112 1.99 8.81 0.22
C MET A 112 2.56 10.22 0.41
N GLN A 113 1.74 11.25 0.23
CA GLN A 113 2.16 12.63 0.44
C GLN A 113 2.57 12.89 1.89
N ALA A 114 1.81 12.39 2.86
CA ALA A 114 2.14 12.52 4.28
C ALA A 114 3.49 11.86 4.59
N CYS A 115 3.76 10.71 3.97
CA CYS A 115 5.05 10.03 4.11
C CYS A 115 6.20 10.84 3.48
N GLU A 116 5.98 11.42 2.29
CA GLU A 116 6.98 12.26 1.62
C GLU A 116 7.35 13.49 2.45
N GLU A 117 6.36 14.08 3.11
CA GLU A 117 6.52 15.26 3.96
C GLU A 117 6.96 14.89 5.39
N ALA A 118 7.03 13.60 5.72
CA ALA A 118 7.26 13.09 7.08
C ALA A 118 6.28 13.68 8.10
N ASP A 119 5.04 13.93 7.67
CA ASP A 119 3.99 14.53 8.49
C ASP A 119 3.14 13.43 9.15
N VAL A 120 3.54 13.04 10.36
CA VAL A 120 2.90 11.98 11.13
C VAL A 120 1.47 12.35 11.54
N GLU A 121 1.21 13.61 11.83
CA GLU A 121 -0.13 14.09 12.20
C GLU A 121 -1.11 13.97 11.02
N ARG A 122 -0.68 14.41 9.84
CA ARG A 122 -1.46 14.29 8.61
C ARG A 122 -1.71 12.82 8.28
N TYR A 123 -0.68 11.99 8.37
CA TYR A 123 -0.76 10.54 8.16
C TYR A 123 -1.82 9.91 9.07
N THR A 124 -1.77 10.19 10.37
CA THR A 124 -2.71 9.66 11.35
C THR A 124 -4.14 10.16 11.12
N ALA A 125 -4.30 11.44 10.77
CA ALA A 125 -5.60 12.04 10.51
C ALA A 125 -6.28 11.40 9.30
N GLN A 126 -5.53 11.12 8.23
CA GLN A 126 -6.07 10.46 7.04
C GLN A 126 -6.55 9.04 7.33
N ILE A 127 -5.80 8.29 8.14
CA ILE A 127 -6.21 6.95 8.56
C ILE A 127 -7.50 7.00 9.35
N TYR A 128 -7.60 7.92 10.29
CA TYR A 128 -8.80 8.10 11.11
C TYR A 128 -10.02 8.43 10.26
N GLN A 129 -9.89 9.37 9.33
CA GLN A 129 -10.99 9.77 8.44
C GLN A 129 -11.45 8.61 7.55
N TYR A 130 -10.51 7.86 6.99
CA TYR A 130 -10.84 6.71 6.16
C TYR A 130 -11.57 5.63 6.96
N ASP A 131 -11.08 5.31 8.16
CA ASP A 131 -11.65 4.30 9.06
C ASP A 131 -13.09 4.65 9.50
N GLN A 132 -13.43 5.93 9.60
CA GLN A 132 -14.78 6.38 9.95
C GLN A 132 -15.85 5.91 8.94
N VAL A 133 -15.49 5.82 7.68
CA VAL A 133 -16.42 5.45 6.60
C VAL A 133 -16.22 4.00 6.16
N THR A 134 -14.97 3.57 6.03
CA THR A 134 -14.62 2.20 5.63
C THR A 134 -13.68 1.61 6.67
N LYS A 135 -14.19 0.65 7.46
CA LYS A 135 -13.39 0.02 8.53
C LYS A 135 -12.15 -0.65 7.96
N LEU A 136 -11.00 -0.31 8.53
CA LEU A 136 -9.74 -0.94 8.20
C LEU A 136 -9.65 -2.31 8.90
N ASP A 137 -9.27 -3.33 8.13
CA ASP A 137 -9.05 -4.66 8.69
C ASP A 137 -7.73 -4.73 9.45
N ASN A 138 -7.49 -5.83 10.14
CA ASN A 138 -6.29 -6.04 10.94
C ASN A 138 -5.01 -6.00 10.11
N TRP A 139 -5.06 -6.53 8.88
CA TRP A 139 -3.91 -6.55 7.99
C TRP A 139 -3.48 -5.13 7.61
N LYS A 140 -4.43 -4.32 7.13
CA LYS A 140 -4.15 -2.90 6.77
C LYS A 140 -3.69 -2.10 7.98
N THR A 141 -4.37 -2.27 9.11
CA THR A 141 -3.99 -1.60 10.35
C THR A 141 -2.55 -1.94 10.77
N GLY A 142 -2.17 -3.21 10.66
CA GLY A 142 -0.80 -3.66 10.97
C GLY A 142 0.25 -3.02 10.09
N VAL A 143 0.02 -2.99 8.76
CA VAL A 143 0.95 -2.36 7.82
C VAL A 143 1.04 -0.85 8.08
N LEU A 144 -0.11 -0.19 8.27
CA LEU A 144 -0.17 1.25 8.54
C LEU A 144 0.58 1.63 9.84
N LEU A 145 0.49 0.81 10.88
CA LEU A 145 1.23 1.02 12.12
C LEU A 145 2.74 0.89 11.93
N ARG A 146 3.18 -0.05 11.11
CA ARG A 146 4.60 -0.22 10.80
C ARG A 146 5.15 0.98 10.05
N ILE A 147 4.39 1.51 9.07
CA ILE A 147 4.74 2.73 8.36
C ILE A 147 4.84 3.90 9.33
N LYS A 148 3.86 4.05 10.22
CA LYS A 148 3.83 5.12 11.23
C LYS A 148 5.05 5.06 12.14
N LYS A 149 5.40 3.88 12.63
CA LYS A 149 6.59 3.70 13.47
C LYS A 149 7.87 4.13 12.76
N ALA A 150 8.00 3.77 11.48
CA ALA A 150 9.15 4.17 10.68
C ALA A 150 9.23 5.69 10.52
N LEU A 151 8.08 6.36 10.32
CA LEU A 151 8.01 7.83 10.24
C LEU A 151 8.37 8.49 11.57
N GLU A 152 7.89 7.95 12.69
CA GLU A 152 8.18 8.45 14.04
C GLU A 152 9.65 8.28 14.41
N GLU A 153 10.27 7.18 14.02
CA GLU A 153 11.70 6.93 14.24
C GLU A 153 12.56 7.95 13.48
N ASP A 154 12.12 8.32 12.26
CA ASP A 154 12.80 9.35 11.48
C ASP A 154 12.73 10.72 12.18
N GLU A 155 11.59 11.08 12.77
CA GLU A 155 11.45 12.30 13.60
C GLU A 155 12.31 12.22 14.86
N GLY A 156 12.32 11.07 15.56
CA GLY A 156 13.09 10.86 16.79
C GLY A 156 14.60 10.89 16.58
N GLY A 157 15.08 10.57 15.38
CA GLY A 157 16.50 10.62 15.03
C GLY A 157 17.08 12.03 14.91
N LEU A 158 16.23 13.07 14.99
CA LEU A 158 16.64 14.47 14.94
C LEU A 158 16.88 15.09 16.33
N THR A 159 16.59 14.36 17.37
CA THR A 159 16.85 14.77 18.74
C THR A 159 18.06 14.07 19.32
#